data_63e020601ae390098c32b601a7c8b4c5
#
_entry.id   63e020601ae390098c32b601a7c8b4c5
#
_cell.length_a   1.000
_cell.length_b   1.000
_cell.length_c   1.000
_cell.angle_alpha   90.00
_cell.angle_beta   90.00
_cell.angle_gamma   90.00
#
_symmetry.space_group_name_H-M   'P 1'
#
loop_
_entity.id
_entity.type
_entity.pdbx_description
1 polymer ?
#
loop_
_entity_poly.entity_id
_entity_poly.type
_entity_poly.pdbx_seq_one_letter_code
_entity_poly.pdbx_strand_id
1 'polypeptide(L)'
;MKRKTFASGTVFFLVILSIATMALPNSAPIASFSVSPGDGAYSVLFDASSSQDSDGTIVSYQWVFGDGFSESGMTKTHTYATHSEYEVTLMVFDNEGDPGSATKTIEVSDGGVTTVSPTGEEQKDNQVYQRANVPTGLRIGQAAPPFTLPSFDGVQHNLSDYLGKVVILDFWRTTCPHCVSSMPHLQDLLTCFGDQGVVVITVVVGHALQEATSFLAREGYTDFVALWEPDSLDERASDAYNVHSVPHTLLIDLYGVIRYTGSPERVFETTIVPYL
;
A
#
# COMPACT_ATOMS: atom_id res chain seq x y z
N MET A 1 36.45 -45.48 -63.84
CA MET A 1 36.43 -45.48 -62.38
C MET A 1 36.59 -44.07 -61.90
N LYS A 2 35.50 -43.42 -61.48
CA LYS A 2 35.47 -42.04 -60.93
C LYS A 2 35.25 -42.10 -59.39
N ARG A 3 36.29 -41.75 -58.63
CA ARG A 3 36.19 -41.64 -57.16
C ARG A 3 35.37 -40.35 -56.77
N LYS A 4 34.31 -40.51 -56.01
CA LYS A 4 33.61 -39.43 -55.39
C LYS A 4 34.23 -39.16 -54.01
N THR A 5 34.76 -37.98 -53.82
CA THR A 5 35.21 -37.44 -52.53
C THR A 5 33.99 -36.92 -51.78
N PHE A 6 33.74 -37.45 -50.58
CA PHE A 6 32.76 -36.89 -49.61
C PHE A 6 33.47 -35.83 -48.81
N ALA A 7 32.93 -34.60 -48.86
CA ALA A 7 33.34 -33.53 -47.96
C ALA A 7 32.55 -33.65 -46.64
N SER A 8 33.30 -33.87 -45.55
CA SER A 8 32.76 -33.85 -44.18
C SER A 8 32.54 -32.39 -43.75
N GLY A 9 31.29 -31.96 -43.71
CA GLY A 9 30.91 -30.66 -43.13
C GLY A 9 30.75 -30.81 -41.62
N THR A 10 31.66 -30.23 -40.86
CA THR A 10 31.55 -30.14 -39.39
C THR A 10 30.60 -28.97 -39.08
N VAL A 11 29.41 -29.30 -38.61
CA VAL A 11 28.46 -28.31 -38.12
C VAL A 11 28.86 -27.93 -36.67
N PHE A 12 29.40 -26.73 -36.51
CA PHE A 12 29.63 -26.17 -35.18
C PHE A 12 28.27 -25.71 -34.61
N PHE A 13 27.77 -26.44 -33.63
CA PHE A 13 26.66 -25.98 -32.81
C PHE A 13 27.18 -24.93 -31.80
N LEU A 14 26.89 -23.66 -32.07
CA LEU A 14 27.16 -22.59 -31.13
C LEU A 14 26.07 -22.66 -30.03
N VAL A 15 26.41 -23.26 -28.89
CA VAL A 15 25.57 -23.22 -27.70
C VAL A 15 25.71 -21.81 -27.10
N ILE A 16 24.72 -20.95 -27.36
CA ILE A 16 24.61 -19.68 -26.67
C ILE A 16 24.10 -19.98 -25.25
N LEU A 17 25.04 -20.01 -24.31
CA LEU A 17 24.72 -20.10 -22.89
C LEU A 17 24.13 -18.75 -22.47
N SER A 18 22.80 -18.69 -22.39
CA SER A 18 22.07 -17.55 -21.84
C SER A 18 22.39 -17.49 -20.34
N ILE A 19 23.31 -16.64 -19.94
CA ILE A 19 23.52 -16.32 -18.52
C ILE A 19 22.30 -15.48 -18.12
N ALA A 20 21.31 -16.09 -17.48
CA ALA A 20 20.29 -15.38 -16.77
C ALA A 20 21.02 -14.62 -15.64
N THR A 21 21.14 -13.31 -15.76
CA THR A 21 21.51 -12.45 -14.65
C THR A 21 20.39 -12.57 -13.62
N MET A 22 20.62 -13.32 -12.55
CA MET A 22 19.76 -13.23 -11.38
C MET A 22 19.87 -11.80 -10.90
N ALA A 23 18.78 -11.05 -10.98
CA ALA A 23 18.68 -9.78 -10.28
C ALA A 23 18.90 -10.05 -8.80
N LEU A 24 19.73 -9.26 -8.15
CA LEU A 24 19.84 -9.29 -6.69
C LEU A 24 18.46 -8.95 -6.11
N PRO A 25 18.10 -9.55 -4.96
CA PRO A 25 16.87 -9.16 -4.29
C PRO A 25 16.94 -7.67 -3.94
N ASN A 26 15.83 -6.94 -4.15
CA ASN A 26 15.72 -5.55 -3.75
C ASN A 26 15.88 -5.39 -2.25
N SER A 27 16.55 -4.34 -1.81
CA SER A 27 16.73 -3.98 -0.40
C SER A 27 15.84 -2.77 -0.08
N ALA A 28 15.01 -2.88 0.92
CA ALA A 28 14.17 -1.76 1.35
C ALA A 28 15.01 -0.52 1.71
N PRO A 29 14.52 0.69 1.41
CA PRO A 29 15.23 1.93 1.70
C PRO A 29 15.32 2.20 3.21
N ILE A 30 16.35 2.94 3.61
CA ILE A 30 16.56 3.38 4.98
C ILE A 30 15.94 4.78 5.14
N ALA A 31 14.83 4.88 5.87
CA ALA A 31 14.26 6.16 6.24
C ALA A 31 15.10 6.83 7.35
N SER A 32 15.35 8.11 7.19
CA SER A 32 16.01 8.95 8.20
C SER A 32 15.56 10.39 8.04
N PHE A 33 15.34 11.10 9.16
CA PHE A 33 14.97 12.50 9.09
C PHE A 33 15.50 13.31 10.27
N SER A 34 15.60 14.60 10.05
CA SER A 34 15.88 15.61 11.07
C SER A 34 14.67 16.52 11.27
N VAL A 35 14.61 17.15 12.45
CA VAL A 35 13.63 18.17 12.78
C VAL A 35 14.35 19.43 13.24
N SER A 36 13.79 20.58 12.88
CA SER A 36 14.26 21.88 13.31
C SER A 36 13.09 22.86 13.48
N PRO A 37 13.25 23.95 14.25
CA PRO A 37 12.22 24.96 14.33
C PRO A 37 11.89 25.54 12.95
N GLY A 38 10.59 25.67 12.66
CA GLY A 38 10.08 26.39 11.49
C GLY A 38 9.82 27.86 11.80
N ASP A 39 9.28 28.58 10.82
CA ASP A 39 8.93 30.00 10.97
C ASP A 39 7.58 30.13 11.69
N GLY A 40 7.63 30.34 13.00
CA GLY A 40 6.43 30.58 13.83
C GLY A 40 6.32 29.69 15.07
N ALA A 41 5.40 30.04 15.96
CA ALA A 41 5.11 29.23 17.13
C ALA A 41 4.56 27.86 16.71
N TYR A 42 5.03 26.79 17.35
CA TYR A 42 4.67 25.41 17.09
C TYR A 42 4.94 24.92 15.65
N SER A 43 5.71 25.68 14.85
CA SER A 43 6.09 25.29 13.49
C SER A 43 7.37 24.47 13.51
N VAL A 44 7.40 23.35 12.81
CA VAL A 44 8.51 22.40 12.72
C VAL A 44 8.85 22.13 11.28
N LEU A 45 10.11 22.25 10.92
CA LEU A 45 10.65 21.81 9.64
C LEU A 45 11.15 20.37 9.78
N PHE A 46 10.65 19.49 8.93
CA PHE A 46 11.03 18.10 8.76
C PHE A 46 11.86 17.93 7.51
N ASP A 47 12.99 17.25 7.58
CA ASP A 47 13.89 17.02 6.45
C ASP A 47 14.31 15.54 6.40
N ALA A 48 13.87 14.85 5.35
CA ALA A 48 14.16 13.44 5.08
C ALA A 48 15.32 13.24 4.09
N SER A 49 16.09 14.26 3.75
CA SER A 49 17.17 14.18 2.76
C SER A 49 18.30 13.21 3.15
N SER A 50 18.35 12.79 4.41
CA SER A 50 19.29 11.77 4.90
C SER A 50 18.83 10.33 4.71
N SER A 51 17.63 10.11 4.18
CA SER A 51 17.14 8.78 3.81
C SER A 51 17.94 8.22 2.62
N GLN A 52 18.19 6.92 2.62
CA GLN A 52 19.04 6.26 1.63
C GLN A 52 18.43 4.95 1.13
N ASP A 53 18.76 4.61 -0.09
CA ASP A 53 18.51 3.33 -0.69
C ASP A 53 19.84 2.80 -1.26
N SER A 54 20.16 1.53 -0.96
CA SER A 54 21.49 0.97 -1.25
C SER A 54 21.63 0.42 -2.67
N ASP A 55 20.53 0.07 -3.32
CA ASP A 55 20.50 -0.60 -4.62
C ASP A 55 19.46 0.00 -5.58
N GLY A 56 18.71 1.04 -5.13
CA GLY A 56 17.72 1.75 -5.91
C GLY A 56 17.70 3.26 -5.66
N THR A 57 16.54 3.84 -5.74
CA THR A 57 16.28 5.26 -5.47
C THR A 57 14.96 5.44 -4.73
N ILE A 58 14.95 6.35 -3.76
CA ILE A 58 13.71 6.72 -3.06
C ILE A 58 12.87 7.60 -3.98
N VAL A 59 11.65 7.18 -4.26
CA VAL A 59 10.71 7.87 -5.16
C VAL A 59 9.58 8.57 -4.42
N SER A 60 9.33 8.21 -3.15
CA SER A 60 8.25 8.80 -2.36
C SER A 60 8.63 8.97 -0.90
N TYR A 61 8.13 10.06 -0.29
CA TYR A 61 8.28 10.41 1.13
C TYR A 61 6.92 10.77 1.67
N GLN A 62 6.54 10.18 2.80
CA GLN A 62 5.26 10.43 3.44
C GLN A 62 5.44 10.64 4.94
N TRP A 63 4.74 11.63 5.48
CA TRP A 63 4.82 12.05 6.87
C TRP A 63 3.48 11.84 7.57
N VAL A 64 3.55 11.32 8.78
CA VAL A 64 2.45 11.33 9.75
C VAL A 64 2.94 12.10 10.96
N PHE A 65 2.31 13.22 11.28
CA PHE A 65 2.79 14.17 12.28
C PHE A 65 2.34 13.87 13.72
N GLY A 66 1.47 12.85 13.91
CA GLY A 66 1.00 12.45 15.24
C GLY A 66 -0.16 13.26 15.80
N ASP A 67 -0.60 14.30 15.09
CA ASP A 67 -1.77 15.14 15.43
C ASP A 67 -2.99 14.89 14.53
N GLY A 68 -2.92 13.85 13.70
CA GLY A 68 -3.95 13.47 12.74
C GLY A 68 -3.72 14.02 11.34
N PHE A 69 -2.66 14.79 11.11
CA PHE A 69 -2.29 15.28 9.78
C PHE A 69 -1.16 14.45 9.18
N SER A 70 -1.18 14.39 7.84
CA SER A 70 -0.14 13.74 7.04
C SER A 70 0.15 14.55 5.78
N GLU A 71 1.38 14.49 5.28
CA GLU A 71 1.80 15.16 4.05
C GLU A 71 2.85 14.34 3.31
N SER A 72 3.03 14.63 1.99
CA SER A 72 4.03 13.99 1.16
C SER A 72 5.12 14.97 0.74
N GLY A 73 6.35 14.46 0.58
CA GLY A 73 7.51 15.22 0.08
C GLY A 73 8.73 15.09 0.97
N MET A 74 9.92 15.27 0.40
CA MET A 74 11.19 15.06 1.09
C MET A 74 11.40 16.04 2.25
N THR A 75 10.93 17.28 2.12
CA THR A 75 11.02 18.30 3.13
C THR A 75 9.66 18.94 3.36
N LYS A 76 9.25 19.10 4.62
CA LYS A 76 7.93 19.64 5.00
C LYS A 76 8.04 20.58 6.20
N THR A 77 7.19 21.60 6.21
CA THR A 77 6.95 22.42 7.41
C THR A 77 5.52 22.16 7.88
N HIS A 78 5.39 21.68 9.12
CA HIS A 78 4.10 21.44 9.74
C HIS A 78 3.94 22.33 10.99
N THR A 79 2.72 22.83 11.22
CA THR A 79 2.41 23.69 12.37
C THR A 79 1.40 22.99 13.26
N TYR A 80 1.81 22.66 14.46
CA TYR A 80 0.97 22.01 15.47
C TYR A 80 0.03 23.02 16.16
N ALA A 81 -1.10 22.54 16.63
CA ALA A 81 -2.08 23.40 17.28
C ALA A 81 -1.75 23.73 18.73
N THR A 82 -0.99 22.88 19.42
CA THR A 82 -0.71 22.99 20.85
C THR A 82 0.71 22.53 21.20
N HIS A 83 1.19 23.01 22.36
CA HIS A 83 2.36 22.41 23.01
C HIS A 83 2.01 20.97 23.45
N SER A 84 2.74 20.00 22.92
CA SER A 84 2.59 18.59 23.30
C SER A 84 3.77 17.77 22.76
N GLU A 85 3.82 16.51 23.18
CA GLU A 85 4.63 15.49 22.52
C GLU A 85 3.82 14.89 21.35
N TYR A 86 4.51 14.70 20.21
CA TYR A 86 3.95 14.10 19.02
C TYR A 86 4.86 12.98 18.52
N GLU A 87 4.27 11.83 18.19
CA GLU A 87 4.99 10.76 17.52
C GLU A 87 4.93 10.97 16.01
N VAL A 88 6.05 11.33 15.42
CA VAL A 88 6.16 11.62 13.99
C VAL A 88 6.79 10.43 13.28
N THR A 89 6.12 9.96 12.24
CA THR A 89 6.61 8.88 11.40
C THR A 89 6.85 9.38 9.97
N LEU A 90 8.06 9.11 9.46
CA LEU A 90 8.41 9.21 8.06
C LEU A 90 8.35 7.83 7.44
N MET A 91 7.75 7.72 6.26
CA MET A 91 7.92 6.58 5.37
C MET A 91 8.52 7.03 4.04
N VAL A 92 9.37 6.18 3.51
CA VAL A 92 9.97 6.34 2.19
C VAL A 92 9.73 5.08 1.38
N PHE A 93 9.59 5.23 0.06
CA PHE A 93 9.41 4.10 -0.85
C PHE A 93 10.46 4.19 -1.95
N ASP A 94 11.03 3.06 -2.30
CA ASP A 94 11.95 2.95 -3.43
C ASP A 94 11.23 2.84 -4.78
N ASN A 95 12.00 2.72 -5.84
CA ASN A 95 11.50 2.58 -7.22
C ASN A 95 10.90 1.19 -7.53
N GLU A 96 11.07 0.21 -6.66
CA GLU A 96 10.46 -1.12 -6.70
C GLU A 96 9.18 -1.19 -5.84
N GLY A 97 8.95 -0.17 -4.97
CA GLY A 97 7.79 -0.06 -4.10
C GLY A 97 8.02 -0.59 -2.68
N ASP A 98 9.23 -0.97 -2.32
CA ASP A 98 9.55 -1.42 -0.97
C ASP A 98 9.60 -0.23 0.01
N PRO A 99 8.98 -0.35 1.21
CA PRO A 99 8.93 0.73 2.18
C PRO A 99 10.09 0.69 3.18
N GLY A 100 10.57 1.87 3.57
CA GLY A 100 11.37 2.08 4.77
C GLY A 100 10.72 3.11 5.69
N SER A 101 10.88 3.01 7.00
CA SER A 101 10.29 3.97 7.94
C SER A 101 11.22 4.39 9.06
N ALA A 102 10.94 5.57 9.62
CA ALA A 102 11.58 6.08 10.83
C ALA A 102 10.56 6.84 11.68
N THR A 103 10.55 6.57 12.98
CA THR A 103 9.66 7.25 13.93
C THR A 103 10.48 8.00 14.98
N LYS A 104 10.06 9.21 15.33
CA LYS A 104 10.64 10.01 16.41
C LYS A 104 9.54 10.66 17.24
N THR A 105 9.69 10.65 18.55
CA THR A 105 8.90 11.51 19.43
C THR A 105 9.55 12.88 19.49
N ILE A 106 8.76 13.91 19.24
CA ILE A 106 9.18 15.32 19.34
C ILE A 106 8.33 16.04 20.38
N GLU A 107 8.94 16.92 21.15
CA GLU A 107 8.24 17.89 21.99
C GLU A 107 8.20 19.22 21.25
N VAL A 108 7.00 19.72 21.00
CA VAL A 108 6.76 21.01 20.36
C VAL A 108 6.34 22.01 21.41
N SER A 109 7.04 23.14 21.50
CA SER A 109 6.79 24.20 22.48
C SER A 109 6.90 25.59 21.84
N ASP A 110 6.52 26.64 22.58
CA ASP A 110 6.72 28.06 22.16
C ASP A 110 8.17 28.40 21.86
N GLY A 111 9.10 27.66 22.48
CA GLY A 111 10.54 27.84 22.31
C GLY A 111 11.15 27.03 21.17
N GLY A 112 10.38 26.28 20.46
CA GLY A 112 10.84 25.43 19.34
C GLY A 112 10.50 23.96 19.49
N VAL A 113 11.24 23.11 18.77
CA VAL A 113 11.09 21.65 18.76
C VAL A 113 12.33 21.00 19.37
N THR A 114 12.13 19.98 20.19
CA THR A 114 13.19 19.08 20.68
C THR A 114 12.80 17.64 20.39
N THR A 115 13.81 16.81 20.06
CA THR A 115 13.57 15.36 19.98
C THR A 115 13.65 14.78 21.38
N VAL A 116 12.60 14.10 21.82
CA VAL A 116 12.60 13.34 23.07
C VAL A 116 13.23 11.98 22.76
N SER A 117 14.46 11.75 23.23
CA SER A 117 15.05 10.42 23.19
C SER A 117 14.39 9.57 24.27
N PRO A 118 13.83 8.38 23.97
CA PRO A 118 13.46 7.43 25.00
C PRO A 118 14.73 7.09 25.80
N THR A 119 14.67 7.28 27.12
CA THR A 119 15.75 6.93 28.03
C THR A 119 16.02 5.44 27.98
N GLY A 120 17.10 5.02 27.33
CA GLY A 120 17.68 3.68 27.38
C GLY A 120 17.21 2.75 26.27
N GLU A 121 17.88 2.84 25.18
CA GLU A 121 18.45 1.80 24.31
C GLU A 121 18.70 2.40 22.93
N GLU A 122 19.93 2.89 22.76
CA GLU A 122 20.45 3.17 21.43
C GLU A 122 20.64 1.87 20.65
N GLN A 123 20.27 1.98 19.39
CA GLN A 123 20.71 1.12 18.28
C GLN A 123 20.15 -0.29 18.27
N LYS A 124 19.03 -0.41 17.57
CA LYS A 124 18.87 -1.33 16.45
C LYS A 124 17.51 -1.07 15.82
N ASP A 125 17.62 -0.85 14.60
CA ASP A 125 16.71 -1.24 13.57
C ASP A 125 16.22 -0.08 12.73
N ASN A 126 16.76 -0.16 11.56
CA ASN A 126 16.12 0.09 10.32
C ASN A 126 14.87 -0.80 10.28
N GLN A 127 13.87 -0.43 11.04
CA GLN A 127 12.63 -1.16 11.04
C GLN A 127 11.80 -0.64 9.88
N VAL A 128 11.77 -1.42 8.81
CA VAL A 128 10.53 -1.62 8.09
C VAL A 128 9.44 -1.44 9.14
N TYR A 129 8.60 -0.43 9.00
CA TYR A 129 7.47 -0.20 9.92
C TYR A 129 6.82 -1.55 10.10
N GLN A 130 7.09 -2.16 11.27
CA GLN A 130 6.73 -3.53 11.44
C GLN A 130 5.22 -3.58 11.63
N ARG A 131 4.51 -3.89 10.57
CA ARG A 131 3.23 -4.58 10.65
C ARG A 131 3.25 -5.66 11.75
N ALA A 132 4.43 -6.13 12.15
CA ALA A 132 4.68 -7.05 13.26
C ALA A 132 4.24 -6.53 14.64
N ASN A 133 4.16 -5.23 14.88
CA ASN A 133 3.72 -4.65 16.15
C ASN A 133 2.26 -4.16 16.12
N VAL A 134 1.63 -4.04 14.94
CA VAL A 134 0.21 -3.75 14.82
C VAL A 134 -0.53 -5.08 14.82
N PRO A 135 -1.35 -5.38 15.83
CA PRO A 135 -2.05 -6.67 15.89
C PRO A 135 -2.98 -6.77 14.67
N THR A 136 -2.92 -7.91 13.99
CA THR A 136 -3.87 -8.23 12.91
C THR A 136 -5.27 -8.40 13.47
N GLY A 137 -6.27 -7.80 12.83
CA GLY A 137 -7.66 -7.89 13.24
C GLY A 137 -8.55 -6.97 12.42
N LEU A 138 -9.82 -6.81 12.89
CA LEU A 138 -10.86 -6.11 12.13
C LEU A 138 -11.25 -4.76 12.72
N ARG A 139 -10.58 -4.32 13.77
CA ARG A 139 -10.86 -3.01 14.37
C ARG A 139 -10.07 -1.92 13.67
N ILE A 140 -10.61 -0.72 13.67
CA ILE A 140 -9.86 0.46 13.24
C ILE A 140 -8.56 0.55 14.05
N GLY A 141 -7.44 0.80 13.36
CA GLY A 141 -6.10 0.81 13.94
C GLY A 141 -5.40 -0.55 13.97
N GLN A 142 -6.04 -1.64 13.54
CA GLN A 142 -5.41 -2.96 13.41
C GLN A 142 -4.95 -3.21 11.96
N ALA A 143 -3.92 -4.02 11.79
CA ALA A 143 -3.49 -4.48 10.49
C ALA A 143 -4.58 -5.36 9.86
N ALA A 144 -4.94 -5.07 8.62
CA ALA A 144 -5.90 -5.84 7.86
C ALA A 144 -5.42 -7.30 7.71
N PRO A 145 -6.31 -8.29 7.88
CA PRO A 145 -5.97 -9.70 7.65
C PRO A 145 -5.42 -9.89 6.22
N PRO A 146 -4.34 -10.66 6.03
CA PRO A 146 -3.82 -10.96 4.71
C PRO A 146 -4.82 -11.83 3.94
N PHE A 147 -4.84 -11.69 2.64
CA PHE A 147 -5.51 -12.60 1.72
C PHE A 147 -4.70 -12.78 0.44
N THR A 148 -4.96 -13.87 -0.25
CA THR A 148 -4.53 -14.13 -1.63
C THR A 148 -5.74 -14.55 -2.43
N LEU A 149 -6.14 -13.76 -3.42
CA LEU A 149 -7.31 -14.01 -4.25
C LEU A 149 -6.96 -13.87 -5.73
N PRO A 150 -7.56 -14.68 -6.62
CA PRO A 150 -7.44 -14.48 -8.06
C PRO A 150 -8.26 -13.28 -8.52
N SER A 151 -7.72 -12.51 -9.47
CA SER A 151 -8.50 -11.61 -10.30
C SER A 151 -9.34 -12.40 -11.33
N PHE A 152 -10.22 -11.71 -12.03
CA PHE A 152 -11.12 -12.34 -12.98
C PHE A 152 -10.39 -12.99 -14.19
N ASP A 153 -9.17 -12.57 -14.48
CA ASP A 153 -8.26 -13.16 -15.46
C ASP A 153 -7.33 -14.25 -14.88
N GLY A 154 -7.46 -14.55 -13.60
CA GLY A 154 -6.76 -15.64 -12.91
C GLY A 154 -5.39 -15.25 -12.30
N VAL A 155 -4.99 -13.99 -12.37
CA VAL A 155 -3.77 -13.51 -11.70
C VAL A 155 -3.99 -13.47 -10.19
N GLN A 156 -3.03 -13.97 -9.42
CA GLN A 156 -3.11 -13.94 -7.95
C GLN A 156 -2.71 -12.57 -7.43
N HIS A 157 -3.50 -12.04 -6.51
CA HIS A 157 -3.28 -10.77 -5.82
C HIS A 157 -3.21 -11.00 -4.32
N ASN A 158 -2.15 -10.51 -3.70
CA ASN A 158 -2.03 -10.47 -2.24
C ASN A 158 -2.39 -9.06 -1.75
N LEU A 159 -2.98 -8.95 -0.57
CA LEU A 159 -3.20 -7.60 0.00
C LEU A 159 -1.87 -6.84 0.17
N SER A 160 -0.78 -7.56 0.45
CA SER A 160 0.56 -6.97 0.58
C SER A 160 1.10 -6.31 -0.69
N ASP A 161 0.59 -6.67 -1.88
CA ASP A 161 1.00 -6.08 -3.17
C ASP A 161 0.54 -4.60 -3.28
N TYR A 162 -0.34 -4.19 -2.37
CA TYR A 162 -0.91 -2.83 -2.32
C TYR A 162 -0.38 -1.99 -1.15
N LEU A 163 0.66 -2.45 -0.45
CA LEU A 163 1.35 -1.60 0.52
C LEU A 163 1.90 -0.35 -0.19
N GLY A 164 1.85 0.78 0.50
CA GLY A 164 2.14 2.08 -0.10
C GLY A 164 0.98 2.71 -0.87
N LYS A 165 -0.19 2.05 -0.91
CA LYS A 165 -1.42 2.58 -1.49
C LYS A 165 -2.53 2.61 -0.46
N VAL A 166 -3.46 3.54 -0.62
CA VAL A 166 -4.71 3.55 0.14
C VAL A 166 -5.69 2.63 -0.57
N VAL A 167 -6.13 1.58 0.10
CA VAL A 167 -7.00 0.56 -0.48
C VAL A 167 -8.43 0.74 0.02
N ILE A 168 -9.38 0.89 -0.90
CA ILE A 168 -10.81 0.73 -0.64
C ILE A 168 -11.14 -0.72 -1.00
N LEU A 169 -11.30 -1.57 0.01
CA LEU A 169 -11.64 -2.99 -0.14
C LEU A 169 -13.14 -3.16 0.03
N ASP A 170 -13.84 -3.59 -1.01
CA ASP A 170 -15.30 -3.77 -0.99
C ASP A 170 -15.71 -5.21 -1.33
N PHE A 171 -16.43 -5.84 -0.41
CA PHE A 171 -17.03 -7.15 -0.61
C PHE A 171 -18.46 -6.97 -1.13
N TRP A 172 -18.77 -7.59 -2.27
CA TRP A 172 -20.05 -7.38 -2.95
C TRP A 172 -20.59 -8.61 -3.66
N ARG A 173 -21.83 -8.50 -4.17
CA ARG A 173 -22.47 -9.49 -5.05
C ARG A 173 -23.28 -8.81 -6.11
N THR A 174 -23.40 -9.44 -7.28
CA THR A 174 -24.23 -8.96 -8.40
C THR A 174 -25.72 -8.88 -8.06
N THR A 175 -26.18 -9.77 -7.17
CA THR A 175 -27.59 -9.85 -6.70
C THR A 175 -27.92 -8.88 -5.55
N CYS A 176 -26.95 -8.07 -5.11
CA CYS A 176 -27.13 -7.11 -4.03
C CYS A 176 -27.43 -5.70 -4.59
N PRO A 177 -28.66 -5.19 -4.51
CA PRO A 177 -29.01 -3.87 -5.07
C PRO A 177 -28.20 -2.71 -4.49
N HIS A 178 -27.93 -2.74 -3.17
CA HIS A 178 -27.12 -1.73 -2.51
C HIS A 178 -25.67 -1.76 -2.99
N CYS A 179 -25.11 -2.96 -3.24
CA CYS A 179 -23.77 -3.08 -3.80
C CYS A 179 -23.68 -2.43 -5.18
N VAL A 180 -24.66 -2.75 -6.04
CA VAL A 180 -24.73 -2.20 -7.41
C VAL A 180 -24.90 -0.68 -7.38
N SER A 181 -25.75 -0.13 -6.49
CA SER A 181 -26.00 1.29 -6.40
C SER A 181 -24.83 2.10 -5.85
N SER A 182 -23.89 1.48 -5.11
CA SER A 182 -22.70 2.15 -4.57
C SER A 182 -21.49 2.14 -5.51
N MET A 183 -21.48 1.32 -6.57
CA MET A 183 -20.35 1.24 -7.52
C MET A 183 -20.00 2.58 -8.18
N PRO A 184 -20.96 3.44 -8.59
CA PRO A 184 -20.63 4.78 -9.12
C PRO A 184 -19.83 5.61 -8.14
N HIS A 185 -20.18 5.57 -6.84
CA HIS A 185 -19.46 6.30 -5.81
C HIS A 185 -18.01 5.80 -5.65
N LEU A 186 -17.77 4.48 -5.67
CA LEU A 186 -16.42 3.91 -5.67
C LEU A 186 -15.62 4.34 -6.90
N GLN A 187 -16.27 4.41 -8.07
CA GLN A 187 -15.64 4.89 -9.30
C GLN A 187 -15.29 6.38 -9.23
N ASP A 188 -16.16 7.19 -8.63
CA ASP A 188 -15.89 8.62 -8.42
C ASP A 188 -14.67 8.81 -7.50
N LEU A 189 -14.56 8.04 -6.41
CA LEU A 189 -13.41 8.07 -5.52
C LEU A 189 -12.12 7.65 -6.24
N LEU A 190 -12.16 6.58 -7.04
CA LEU A 190 -11.00 6.15 -7.83
C LEU A 190 -10.62 7.21 -8.88
N THR A 191 -11.59 7.85 -9.52
CA THR A 191 -11.35 8.92 -10.49
C THR A 191 -10.70 10.14 -9.83
N CYS A 192 -11.12 10.50 -8.61
CA CYS A 192 -10.58 11.65 -7.89
C CYS A 192 -9.20 11.41 -7.29
N PHE A 193 -8.92 10.18 -6.82
CA PHE A 193 -7.76 9.90 -5.98
C PHE A 193 -6.84 8.79 -6.52
N GLY A 194 -7.18 8.15 -7.63
CA GLY A 194 -6.35 7.08 -8.22
C GLY A 194 -4.92 7.51 -8.53
N ASP A 195 -4.76 8.70 -9.12
CA ASP A 195 -3.43 9.30 -9.40
C ASP A 195 -2.66 9.69 -8.13
N GLN A 196 -3.35 9.70 -6.98
CA GLN A 196 -2.77 9.99 -5.66
C GLN A 196 -2.51 8.71 -4.85
N GLY A 197 -2.62 7.53 -5.48
CA GLY A 197 -2.30 6.25 -4.86
C GLY A 197 -3.48 5.51 -4.24
N VAL A 198 -4.74 5.91 -4.52
CA VAL A 198 -5.91 5.13 -4.11
C VAL A 198 -6.17 4.01 -5.10
N VAL A 199 -6.49 2.83 -4.57
CA VAL A 199 -6.90 1.64 -5.34
C VAL A 199 -8.24 1.15 -4.81
N VAL A 200 -9.16 0.84 -5.71
CA VAL A 200 -10.42 0.15 -5.37
C VAL A 200 -10.26 -1.33 -5.69
N ILE A 201 -10.31 -2.16 -4.66
CA ILE A 201 -10.32 -3.63 -4.77
C ILE A 201 -11.74 -4.10 -4.47
N THR A 202 -12.38 -4.74 -5.44
CA THR A 202 -13.70 -5.33 -5.26
C THR A 202 -13.58 -6.85 -5.20
N VAL A 203 -14.13 -7.46 -4.14
CA VAL A 203 -14.14 -8.92 -3.97
C VAL A 203 -15.56 -9.44 -4.18
N VAL A 204 -15.76 -10.19 -5.25
CA VAL A 204 -17.04 -10.89 -5.49
C VAL A 204 -17.12 -12.11 -4.59
N VAL A 205 -18.11 -12.12 -3.71
CA VAL A 205 -18.36 -13.22 -2.78
C VAL A 205 -19.40 -14.18 -3.36
N GLY A 206 -19.05 -15.46 -3.49
CA GLY A 206 -19.92 -16.52 -4.03
C GLY A 206 -19.66 -16.83 -5.50
N HIS A 207 -20.60 -17.51 -6.16
CA HIS A 207 -20.37 -18.20 -7.45
C HIS A 207 -20.60 -17.37 -8.72
N ALA A 208 -20.71 -16.08 -8.63
CA ALA A 208 -21.16 -15.23 -9.75
C ALA A 208 -20.00 -14.61 -10.56
N LEU A 209 -18.86 -15.30 -10.74
CA LEU A 209 -17.69 -14.74 -11.46
C LEU A 209 -18.07 -14.19 -12.85
N GLN A 210 -18.74 -15.00 -13.68
CA GLN A 210 -19.07 -14.58 -15.04
C GLN A 210 -20.09 -13.43 -15.08
N GLU A 211 -21.06 -13.43 -14.17
CA GLU A 211 -22.04 -12.35 -14.02
C GLU A 211 -21.37 -11.06 -13.56
N ALA A 212 -20.47 -11.15 -12.59
CA ALA A 212 -19.70 -10.00 -12.09
C ALA A 212 -18.78 -9.42 -13.17
N THR A 213 -18.06 -10.27 -13.91
CA THR A 213 -17.23 -9.86 -15.04
C THR A 213 -18.06 -9.11 -16.08
N SER A 214 -19.22 -9.68 -16.46
CA SER A 214 -20.12 -9.07 -17.43
C SER A 214 -20.71 -7.74 -16.92
N PHE A 215 -21.02 -7.66 -15.64
CA PHE A 215 -21.55 -6.46 -15.00
C PHE A 215 -20.51 -5.34 -15.02
N LEU A 216 -19.31 -5.56 -14.47
CA LEU A 216 -18.27 -4.53 -14.40
C LEU A 216 -17.87 -4.03 -15.79
N ALA A 217 -17.73 -4.93 -16.76
CA ALA A 217 -17.40 -4.55 -18.14
C ALA A 217 -18.53 -3.72 -18.81
N ARG A 218 -19.79 -4.08 -18.59
CA ARG A 218 -20.94 -3.37 -19.17
C ARG A 218 -21.11 -1.98 -18.59
N GLU A 219 -20.90 -1.83 -17.29
CA GLU A 219 -21.03 -0.54 -16.60
C GLU A 219 -19.77 0.32 -16.69
N GLY A 220 -18.66 -0.22 -17.23
CA GLY A 220 -17.42 0.52 -17.44
C GLY A 220 -16.49 0.62 -16.22
N TYR A 221 -16.69 -0.24 -15.21
CA TYR A 221 -15.82 -0.31 -14.02
C TYR A 221 -14.57 -1.15 -14.30
N THR A 222 -13.75 -0.71 -15.26
CA THR A 222 -12.57 -1.45 -15.74
C THR A 222 -11.30 -1.17 -14.95
N ASP A 223 -11.31 -0.11 -14.14
CA ASP A 223 -10.15 0.34 -13.38
C ASP A 223 -10.14 -0.24 -11.95
N PHE A 224 -11.20 -0.94 -11.54
CA PHE A 224 -11.23 -1.69 -10.30
C PHE A 224 -10.32 -2.92 -10.38
N VAL A 225 -9.61 -3.20 -9.30
CA VAL A 225 -8.99 -4.51 -9.10
C VAL A 225 -10.10 -5.49 -8.71
N ALA A 226 -10.63 -6.20 -9.70
CA ALA A 226 -11.75 -7.10 -9.52
C ALA A 226 -11.26 -8.50 -9.15
N LEU A 227 -11.45 -8.89 -7.89
CA LEU A 227 -11.07 -10.18 -7.34
C LEU A 227 -12.30 -11.06 -7.15
N TRP A 228 -12.07 -12.35 -7.20
CA TRP A 228 -13.09 -13.36 -7.00
C TRP A 228 -12.71 -14.30 -5.86
N GLU A 229 -13.68 -14.58 -4.99
CA GLU A 229 -13.53 -15.56 -3.92
C GLU A 229 -14.33 -16.82 -4.27
N PRO A 230 -13.68 -17.88 -4.82
CA PRO A 230 -14.34 -19.15 -5.09
C PRO A 230 -14.73 -19.87 -3.80
N ASP A 231 -15.91 -20.53 -3.82
CA ASP A 231 -16.40 -21.32 -2.67
C ASP A 231 -15.48 -22.50 -2.29
N SER A 232 -14.54 -22.86 -3.17
CA SER A 232 -13.57 -23.94 -2.97
C SER A 232 -12.32 -23.55 -2.20
N LEU A 233 -12.17 -22.28 -1.79
CA LEU A 233 -11.03 -21.86 -0.99
C LEU A 233 -11.18 -22.33 0.46
N ASP A 234 -10.11 -22.93 0.99
CA ASP A 234 -10.04 -23.36 2.39
C ASP A 234 -9.95 -22.15 3.34
N GLU A 235 -9.28 -21.07 2.91
CA GLU A 235 -9.14 -19.81 3.65
C GLU A 235 -9.77 -18.69 2.82
N ARG A 236 -10.94 -18.25 3.24
CA ARG A 236 -11.71 -17.23 2.54
C ARG A 236 -11.44 -15.85 3.13
N ALA A 237 -11.25 -14.87 2.26
CA ALA A 237 -11.13 -13.48 2.68
C ALA A 237 -12.41 -13.01 3.38
N SER A 238 -13.60 -13.37 2.86
CA SER A 238 -14.87 -13.03 3.50
C SER A 238 -15.00 -13.54 4.92
N ASP A 239 -14.44 -14.72 5.25
CA ASP A 239 -14.41 -15.26 6.60
C ASP A 239 -13.38 -14.51 7.46
N ALA A 240 -12.17 -14.27 6.94
CA ALA A 240 -11.12 -13.52 7.62
C ALA A 240 -11.57 -12.09 7.97
N TYR A 241 -12.40 -11.47 7.12
CA TYR A 241 -12.96 -10.14 7.31
C TYR A 241 -14.34 -10.14 7.97
N ASN A 242 -14.83 -11.30 8.42
CA ASN A 242 -16.13 -11.46 9.12
C ASN A 242 -17.30 -10.85 8.32
N VAL A 243 -17.31 -11.06 6.99
CA VAL A 243 -18.32 -10.52 6.08
C VAL A 243 -19.61 -11.31 6.18
N HIS A 244 -20.52 -10.88 7.04
CA HIS A 244 -21.84 -11.51 7.20
C HIS A 244 -22.90 -10.96 6.25
N SER A 245 -22.67 -9.77 5.71
CA SER A 245 -23.57 -9.12 4.76
C SER A 245 -22.77 -8.23 3.81
N VAL A 246 -23.30 -8.01 2.61
CA VAL A 246 -22.73 -7.13 1.60
C VAL A 246 -23.71 -5.98 1.29
N PRO A 247 -23.21 -4.77 0.93
CA PRO A 247 -21.80 -4.44 0.80
C PRO A 247 -21.09 -4.37 2.16
N HIS A 248 -19.81 -4.71 2.17
CA HIS A 248 -18.93 -4.54 3.33
C HIS A 248 -17.63 -3.93 2.88
N THR A 249 -17.37 -2.69 3.31
CA THR A 249 -16.26 -1.90 2.78
C THR A 249 -15.29 -1.54 3.91
N LEU A 250 -14.02 -1.65 3.62
CA LEU A 250 -12.94 -1.19 4.48
C LEU A 250 -12.12 -0.13 3.74
N LEU A 251 -11.63 0.88 4.45
CA LEU A 251 -10.52 1.71 4.04
C LEU A 251 -9.28 1.22 4.78
N ILE A 252 -8.26 0.86 4.03
CA ILE A 252 -6.98 0.38 4.53
C ILE A 252 -5.94 1.40 4.06
N ASP A 253 -5.16 1.93 4.98
CA ASP A 253 -4.14 2.92 4.64
C ASP A 253 -2.91 2.27 3.97
N LEU A 254 -1.98 3.12 3.57
CA LEU A 254 -0.74 2.71 2.90
C LEU A 254 0.13 1.74 3.73
N TYR A 255 -0.12 1.62 5.04
CA TYR A 255 0.57 0.69 5.95
C TYR A 255 -0.16 -0.66 6.09
N GLY A 256 -1.29 -0.81 5.44
CA GLY A 256 -2.15 -1.97 5.58
C GLY A 256 -2.99 -1.97 6.87
N VAL A 257 -3.20 -0.79 7.48
CA VAL A 257 -3.98 -0.62 8.71
C VAL A 257 -5.39 -0.16 8.38
N ILE A 258 -6.39 -0.79 9.00
CA ILE A 258 -7.81 -0.46 8.82
C ILE A 258 -8.10 0.92 9.42
N ARG A 259 -8.66 1.82 8.63
CA ARG A 259 -9.05 3.18 9.02
C ARG A 259 -10.55 3.41 9.00
N TYR A 260 -11.27 2.58 8.28
CA TYR A 260 -12.73 2.59 8.23
C TYR A 260 -13.25 1.18 7.98
N THR A 261 -14.43 0.89 8.49
CA THR A 261 -15.24 -0.29 8.14
C THR A 261 -16.71 0.09 8.15
N GLY A 262 -17.45 -0.35 7.12
CA GLY A 262 -18.88 -0.07 7.01
C GLY A 262 -19.42 -0.17 5.59
N SER A 263 -20.27 0.78 5.22
CA SER A 263 -20.91 0.87 3.90
C SER A 263 -20.09 1.76 2.95
N PRO A 264 -20.01 1.42 1.65
CA PRO A 264 -19.21 2.19 0.69
C PRO A 264 -19.64 3.66 0.56
N GLU A 265 -20.93 3.97 0.71
CA GLU A 265 -21.44 5.33 0.60
C GLU A 265 -20.97 6.27 1.73
N ARG A 266 -20.33 5.72 2.76
CA ARG A 266 -19.75 6.49 3.87
C ARG A 266 -18.24 6.67 3.78
N VAL A 267 -17.62 6.16 2.73
CA VAL A 267 -16.22 6.46 2.41
C VAL A 267 -16.22 7.78 1.65
N PHE A 268 -15.80 8.85 2.29
CA PHE A 268 -15.75 10.18 1.72
C PHE A 268 -14.31 10.63 1.50
N GLU A 269 -14.14 11.71 0.75
CA GLU A 269 -12.88 12.42 0.61
C GLU A 269 -12.20 12.66 1.96
N THR A 270 -12.96 13.16 2.95
CA THR A 270 -12.45 13.42 4.31
C THR A 270 -11.98 12.15 5.04
N THR A 271 -12.40 10.97 4.58
CA THR A 271 -11.95 9.67 5.12
C THR A 271 -10.65 9.21 4.46
N ILE A 272 -10.41 9.61 3.22
CA ILE A 272 -9.28 9.16 2.38
C ILE A 272 -8.09 10.13 2.53
N VAL A 273 -8.34 11.44 2.39
CA VAL A 273 -7.30 12.49 2.36
C VAL A 273 -6.26 12.40 3.50
N PRO A 274 -6.62 12.05 4.75
CA PRO A 274 -5.63 11.91 5.82
C PRO A 274 -4.56 10.83 5.57
N TYR A 275 -4.75 9.99 4.56
CA TYR A 275 -3.88 8.83 4.29
C TYR A 275 -3.23 8.85 2.89
N LEU A 276 -3.38 9.97 2.14
CA LEU A 276 -2.78 10.15 0.80
C LEU A 276 -1.34 10.64 0.85
#